data_f25970aa881611347bd271be08d2dd34
#
_entry.id   f25970aa881611347bd271be08d2dd34
#
_cell.length_a   1.000
_cell.length_b   1.000
_cell.length_c   1.000
_cell.angle_alpha   90.00
_cell.angle_beta   90.00
_cell.angle_gamma   90.00
#
_symmetry.space_group_name_H-M   'P 1'
#
loop_
_entity.id
_entity.type
_entity.pdbx_description
1 polymer ?
#
loop_
_entity_poly.entity_id
_entity_poly.type
_entity_poly.pdbx_seq_one_letter_code
_entity_poly.pdbx_strand_id
1 'polypeptide(L)'
;MTAVLVEDLATAPVDSLEVRWITEGPLGTAMCEWFARFPARTETREDAYLLQPRLQGLSVKLRYGSTLDVKSYLGSPGMLRCGRLESWRKWSFPYEPSCDGGAAPPGWIIVRKRRHAYWIPLATGHGLAPARRPARQAGCMVELTEIHVYDQPWWSVGFEATGSAGLLRPALQHAVDLAFAQPLPAGVALSLDDCCSYAQWLNEQPSPN
;
A
#
# COMPACT_ATOMS: atom_id res chain seq x y z
N MET A 1 35.04 15.05 -16.48
CA MET A 1 33.72 14.37 -16.36
C MET A 1 33.92 13.22 -15.39
N THR A 2 33.54 13.42 -14.12
CA THR A 2 33.65 12.41 -13.08
C THR A 2 32.39 11.55 -13.17
N ALA A 3 32.53 10.28 -13.46
CA ALA A 3 31.43 9.33 -13.43
C ALA A 3 30.97 9.23 -11.98
N VAL A 4 29.81 9.80 -11.67
CA VAL A 4 29.12 9.56 -10.41
C VAL A 4 28.65 8.10 -10.46
N LEU A 5 29.24 7.27 -9.62
CA LEU A 5 28.80 5.90 -9.43
C LEU A 5 27.35 5.92 -8.91
N VAL A 6 26.45 5.35 -9.67
CA VAL A 6 25.00 5.27 -9.41
C VAL A 6 24.70 4.36 -8.19
N GLU A 7 25.71 3.80 -7.54
CA GLU A 7 25.56 2.84 -6.44
C GLU A 7 24.94 3.41 -5.15
N ASP A 8 24.92 4.73 -4.95
CA ASP A 8 24.44 5.36 -3.70
C ASP A 8 22.98 5.85 -3.72
N LEU A 9 22.25 5.70 -4.83
CA LEU A 9 20.91 6.29 -4.98
C LEU A 9 19.74 5.35 -4.71
N ALA A 10 19.95 4.04 -4.69
CA ALA A 10 18.89 3.06 -4.44
C ALA A 10 18.93 2.57 -2.98
N THR A 11 17.83 2.71 -2.26
CA THR A 11 17.70 2.00 -0.98
C THR A 11 17.65 0.49 -1.25
N ALA A 12 18.25 -0.31 -0.35
CA ALA A 12 18.15 -1.76 -0.45
C ALA A 12 16.69 -2.21 -0.63
N PRO A 13 16.43 -3.21 -1.48
CA PRO A 13 15.07 -3.67 -1.73
C PRO A 13 14.40 -4.17 -0.45
N VAL A 14 13.10 -3.94 -0.36
CA VAL A 14 12.28 -4.36 0.78
C VAL A 14 11.25 -5.36 0.29
N ASP A 15 11.28 -6.56 0.88
CA ASP A 15 10.25 -7.56 0.66
C ASP A 15 9.06 -7.28 1.58
N SER A 16 7.85 -7.47 1.06
CA SER A 16 6.61 -7.37 1.80
C SER A 16 5.67 -8.53 1.50
N LEU A 17 4.80 -8.82 2.45
CA LEU A 17 3.64 -9.67 2.31
C LEU A 17 2.41 -8.81 2.56
N GLU A 18 1.50 -8.79 1.59
CA GLU A 18 0.38 -7.85 1.57
C GLU A 18 -0.95 -8.57 1.38
N VAL A 19 -2.00 -7.97 1.90
CA VAL A 19 -3.39 -8.24 1.53
C VAL A 19 -4.13 -6.91 1.52
N ARG A 20 -4.98 -6.72 0.51
CA ARG A 20 -5.71 -5.46 0.33
C ARG A 20 -7.06 -5.72 -0.31
N TRP A 21 -8.07 -5.03 0.19
CA TRP A 21 -9.39 -4.94 -0.43
C TRP A 21 -9.63 -3.52 -0.88
N ILE A 22 -10.14 -3.35 -2.10
CA ILE A 22 -10.46 -2.05 -2.69
C ILE A 22 -11.92 -2.09 -3.10
N THR A 23 -12.70 -1.17 -2.56
CA THR A 23 -14.17 -1.14 -2.70
C THR A 23 -14.60 0.16 -3.34
N GLU A 24 -15.54 0.10 -4.27
CA GLU A 24 -16.13 1.27 -4.92
C GLU A 24 -17.01 2.07 -3.96
N GLY A 25 -17.05 3.37 -4.18
CA GLY A 25 -17.86 4.32 -3.42
C GLY A 25 -17.10 5.06 -2.32
N PRO A 26 -17.77 5.98 -1.64
CA PRO A 26 -17.17 6.79 -0.57
C PRO A 26 -16.91 5.95 0.68
N LEU A 27 -15.84 6.29 1.40
CA LEU A 27 -15.57 5.69 2.70
C LEU A 27 -16.65 6.10 3.70
N GLY A 28 -17.41 5.12 4.21
CA GLY A 28 -18.47 5.34 5.18
C GLY A 28 -17.94 5.67 6.58
N THR A 29 -18.70 6.49 7.33
CA THR A 29 -18.37 6.90 8.71
C THR A 29 -18.15 5.70 9.63
N ALA A 30 -18.96 4.65 9.50
CA ALA A 30 -18.83 3.44 10.31
C ALA A 30 -17.45 2.75 10.15
N MET A 31 -16.86 2.77 8.95
CA MET A 31 -15.50 2.27 8.74
C MET A 31 -14.44 3.18 9.34
N CYS A 32 -14.65 4.51 9.32
CA CYS A 32 -13.76 5.44 10.00
C CYS A 32 -13.79 5.21 11.51
N GLU A 33 -14.96 5.04 12.12
CA GLU A 33 -15.14 4.73 13.55
C GLU A 33 -14.52 3.38 13.91
N TRP A 34 -14.73 2.36 13.07
CA TRP A 34 -14.12 1.04 13.25
C TRP A 34 -12.60 1.13 13.25
N PHE A 35 -12.01 1.97 12.40
CA PHE A 35 -10.55 2.14 12.30
C PHE A 35 -9.99 3.09 13.38
N ALA A 36 -10.79 3.97 13.96
CA ALA A 36 -10.37 4.99 14.94
C ALA A 36 -9.78 4.41 16.24
N ARG A 37 -9.99 3.12 16.52
CA ARG A 37 -9.33 2.42 17.64
C ARG A 37 -7.79 2.32 17.47
N PHE A 38 -7.28 2.46 16.25
CA PHE A 38 -5.86 2.54 16.00
C PHE A 38 -5.42 4.01 16.13
N PRO A 39 -4.33 4.33 16.87
CA PRO A 39 -3.77 5.67 16.91
C PRO A 39 -3.04 5.97 15.58
N ALA A 40 -3.82 5.96 14.50
CA ALA A 40 -3.34 6.09 13.14
C ALA A 40 -2.89 7.51 12.84
N ARG A 41 -1.88 7.61 11.98
CA ARG A 41 -1.52 8.88 11.34
C ARG A 41 -2.33 9.06 10.08
N THR A 42 -2.82 10.28 9.88
CA THR A 42 -3.50 10.67 8.65
C THR A 42 -2.54 11.45 7.77
N GLU A 43 -2.49 11.08 6.50
CA GLU A 43 -1.78 11.83 5.46
C GLU A 43 -2.65 11.96 4.21
N THR A 44 -2.59 13.11 3.56
CA THR A 44 -3.19 13.33 2.24
C THR A 44 -2.08 13.45 1.23
N ARG A 45 -2.20 12.74 0.11
CA ARG A 45 -1.18 12.74 -0.93
C ARG A 45 -1.74 12.40 -2.30
N GLU A 46 -0.96 12.75 -3.31
CA GLU A 46 -1.15 12.29 -4.68
C GLU A 46 0.00 11.35 -5.05
N ASP A 47 -0.36 10.19 -5.59
CA ASP A 47 0.59 9.25 -6.20
C ASP A 47 0.27 9.18 -7.71
N ALA A 48 1.26 9.30 -8.58
CA ALA A 48 1.11 8.99 -9.99
C ALA A 48 1.51 7.54 -10.24
N TYR A 49 0.65 6.74 -10.87
CA TYR A 49 0.91 5.35 -11.22
C TYR A 49 1.07 5.20 -12.72
N LEU A 50 2.10 4.47 -13.14
CA LEU A 50 2.27 4.06 -14.52
C LEU A 50 1.32 2.88 -14.81
N LEU A 51 0.39 3.07 -15.74
CA LEU A 51 -0.49 1.99 -16.20
C LEU A 51 0.25 1.10 -17.19
N GLN A 52 0.30 -0.19 -16.89
CA GLN A 52 0.94 -1.19 -17.74
C GLN A 52 0.11 -2.47 -17.76
N PRO A 53 -1.00 -2.52 -18.52
CA PRO A 53 -1.92 -3.67 -18.55
C PRO A 53 -1.24 -5.00 -18.90
N ARG A 54 -0.13 -4.94 -19.66
CA ARG A 54 0.64 -6.13 -20.07
C ARG A 54 1.66 -6.59 -19.01
N LEU A 55 1.89 -5.79 -17.94
CA LEU A 55 2.86 -6.06 -16.88
C LEU A 55 2.19 -6.10 -15.51
N GLN A 56 1.19 -6.96 -15.35
CA GLN A 56 0.41 -7.08 -14.12
C GLN A 56 1.25 -7.37 -12.86
N GLY A 57 2.43 -7.97 -13.04
CA GLY A 57 3.38 -8.21 -11.96
C GLY A 57 4.30 -7.03 -11.63
N LEU A 58 4.07 -5.85 -12.21
CA LEU A 58 4.87 -4.65 -11.98
C LEU A 58 3.99 -3.49 -11.53
N SER A 59 4.41 -2.81 -10.45
CA SER A 59 3.81 -1.55 -10.01
C SER A 59 4.89 -0.47 -9.99
N VAL A 60 4.70 0.57 -10.78
CA VAL A 60 5.58 1.74 -10.80
C VAL A 60 4.77 2.95 -10.39
N LYS A 61 5.26 3.69 -9.39
CA LYS A 61 4.59 4.91 -8.95
C LYS A 61 5.58 5.99 -8.56
N LEU A 62 5.18 7.21 -8.81
CA LEU A 62 5.84 8.41 -8.33
C LEU A 62 5.07 8.94 -7.12
N ARG A 63 5.72 9.01 -5.97
CA ARG A 63 5.15 9.47 -4.72
C ARG A 63 5.57 10.91 -4.44
N TYR A 64 4.59 11.80 -4.21
CA TYR A 64 4.83 13.22 -3.96
C TYR A 64 5.71 13.91 -5.02
N GLY A 65 5.82 13.37 -6.22
CA GLY A 65 6.72 13.87 -7.25
C GLY A 65 8.22 13.74 -6.93
N SER A 66 8.61 13.10 -5.82
CA SER A 66 9.99 13.06 -5.33
C SER A 66 10.57 11.67 -5.09
N THR A 67 9.75 10.63 -5.14
CA THR A 67 10.21 9.25 -4.92
C THR A 67 9.58 8.32 -5.96
N LEU A 68 10.42 7.66 -6.73
CA LEU A 68 10.02 6.60 -7.64
C LEU A 68 10.03 5.26 -6.89
N ASP A 69 8.85 4.68 -6.68
CA ASP A 69 8.71 3.33 -6.14
C ASP A 69 8.45 2.34 -7.27
N VAL A 70 9.23 1.27 -7.32
CA VAL A 70 9.03 0.14 -8.23
C VAL A 70 8.77 -1.11 -7.38
N LYS A 71 7.67 -1.80 -7.61
CA LYS A 71 7.36 -3.09 -6.97
C LYS A 71 7.28 -4.18 -8.03
N SER A 72 7.91 -5.33 -7.77
CA SER A 72 7.79 -6.55 -8.54
C SER A 72 7.01 -7.58 -7.73
N TYR A 73 6.01 -8.19 -8.35
CA TYR A 73 5.24 -9.29 -7.78
C TYR A 73 6.07 -10.58 -7.76
N LEU A 74 6.12 -11.23 -6.61
CA LEU A 74 6.88 -12.47 -6.39
C LEU A 74 5.99 -13.72 -6.31
N GLY A 75 4.67 -13.53 -6.33
CA GLY A 75 3.72 -14.63 -6.24
C GLY A 75 2.72 -14.50 -5.09
N SER A 76 1.75 -15.42 -5.06
CA SER A 76 0.77 -15.52 -3.98
C SER A 76 1.08 -16.73 -3.10
N PRO A 77 1.52 -16.52 -1.85
CA PRO A 77 1.79 -17.62 -0.93
C PRO A 77 0.53 -18.17 -0.23
N GLY A 78 -0.65 -17.93 -0.80
CA GLY A 78 -1.91 -18.47 -0.31
C GLY A 78 -2.89 -17.40 0.15
N MET A 79 -3.75 -17.79 1.09
CA MET A 79 -4.88 -17.00 1.57
C MET A 79 -4.74 -16.65 3.04
N LEU A 80 -5.38 -15.57 3.44
CA LEU A 80 -5.60 -15.21 4.83
C LEU A 80 -7.00 -14.61 4.98
N ARG A 81 -7.86 -15.23 5.79
CA ARG A 81 -9.29 -14.90 5.84
C ARG A 81 -9.91 -14.95 4.42
N CYS A 82 -10.61 -13.90 4.01
CA CYS A 82 -11.21 -13.76 2.68
C CYS A 82 -10.32 -12.98 1.70
N GLY A 83 -9.00 -12.94 1.92
CA GLY A 83 -8.06 -12.20 1.08
C GLY A 83 -6.93 -13.05 0.54
N ARG A 84 -6.54 -12.79 -0.70
CA ARG A 84 -5.38 -13.39 -1.35
C ARG A 84 -4.13 -12.65 -0.90
N LEU A 85 -3.14 -13.40 -0.39
CA LEU A 85 -1.84 -12.87 -0.05
C LEU A 85 -1.02 -12.60 -1.30
N GLU A 86 -0.29 -11.51 -1.29
CA GLU A 86 0.63 -11.13 -2.36
C GLU A 86 2.01 -10.83 -1.79
N SER A 87 3.04 -11.46 -2.35
CA SER A 87 4.43 -11.18 -2.05
C SER A 87 4.98 -10.19 -3.07
N TRP A 88 5.64 -9.15 -2.57
CA TRP A 88 6.20 -8.09 -3.39
C TRP A 88 7.62 -7.76 -2.97
N ARG A 89 8.44 -7.32 -3.94
CA ARG A 89 9.75 -6.70 -3.71
C ARG A 89 9.74 -5.27 -4.21
N LYS A 90 10.09 -4.35 -3.34
CA LYS A 90 10.05 -2.91 -3.60
C LYS A 90 11.45 -2.31 -3.61
N TRP A 91 11.72 -1.48 -4.60
CA TRP A 91 12.83 -0.53 -4.68
C TRP A 91 12.25 0.89 -4.61
N SER A 92 12.97 1.78 -3.94
CA SER A 92 12.61 3.20 -3.87
C SER A 92 13.83 4.03 -4.27
N PHE A 93 13.62 4.95 -5.19
CA PHE A 93 14.67 5.83 -5.72
C PHE A 93 14.28 7.28 -5.49
N PRO A 94 15.20 8.16 -5.07
CA PRO A 94 14.99 9.60 -5.18
C PRO A 94 14.65 9.95 -6.65
N TYR A 95 13.69 10.84 -6.82
CA TYR A 95 13.29 11.34 -8.14
C TYR A 95 13.25 12.86 -8.10
N GLU A 96 14.00 13.48 -8.97
CA GLU A 96 13.96 14.92 -9.19
C GLU A 96 13.15 15.18 -10.46
N PRO A 97 11.96 15.80 -10.35
CA PRO A 97 11.19 16.15 -11.53
C PRO A 97 12.03 17.13 -12.38
N SER A 98 12.14 16.86 -13.67
CA SER A 98 12.62 17.89 -14.61
C SER A 98 11.70 19.10 -14.50
N CYS A 99 12.29 20.30 -14.56
CA CYS A 99 11.67 21.60 -14.25
C CYS A 99 10.43 21.99 -15.08
N ASP A 100 9.97 21.13 -15.97
CA ASP A 100 8.86 21.37 -16.89
C ASP A 100 7.51 21.05 -16.24
N GLY A 101 7.22 21.52 -15.04
CA GLY A 101 5.95 21.51 -14.28
C GLY A 101 4.68 21.02 -14.97
N GLY A 102 4.77 20.00 -15.82
CA GLY A 102 3.73 19.52 -16.71
C GLY A 102 2.82 18.46 -16.08
N ALA A 103 1.67 18.25 -16.71
CA ALA A 103 0.75 17.16 -16.45
C ALA A 103 1.48 15.81 -16.45
N ALA A 104 0.95 14.83 -15.70
CA ALA A 104 1.53 13.48 -15.68
C ALA A 104 1.76 12.98 -17.12
N PRO A 105 2.91 12.36 -17.42
CA PRO A 105 3.20 11.86 -18.77
C PRO A 105 2.13 10.87 -19.25
N PRO A 106 1.95 10.69 -20.56
CA PRO A 106 1.03 9.70 -21.11
C PRO A 106 1.25 8.32 -20.47
N GLY A 107 0.16 7.65 -20.12
CA GLY A 107 0.21 6.34 -19.46
C GLY A 107 0.31 6.40 -17.93
N TRP A 108 0.35 7.60 -17.32
CA TRP A 108 0.29 7.78 -15.89
C TRP A 108 -1.10 8.20 -15.44
N ILE A 109 -1.53 7.69 -14.30
CA ILE A 109 -2.80 8.04 -13.66
C ILE A 109 -2.54 8.65 -12.28
N ILE A 110 -3.18 9.76 -11.99
CA ILE A 110 -3.12 10.41 -10.67
C ILE A 110 -4.15 9.77 -9.75
N VAL A 111 -3.70 9.34 -8.58
CA VAL A 111 -4.53 8.79 -7.52
C VAL A 111 -4.39 9.66 -6.28
N ARG A 112 -5.47 10.35 -5.92
CA ARG A 112 -5.54 11.14 -4.68
C ARG A 112 -5.94 10.25 -3.53
N LYS A 113 -5.26 10.39 -2.40
CA LYS A 113 -5.45 9.52 -1.23
C LYS A 113 -5.50 10.33 0.06
N ARG A 114 -6.45 9.97 0.90
CA ARG A 114 -6.44 10.30 2.32
C ARG A 114 -6.27 9.00 3.10
N ARG A 115 -5.08 8.81 3.64
CA ARG A 115 -4.63 7.55 4.22
C ARG A 115 -4.53 7.66 5.73
N HIS A 116 -5.21 6.75 6.44
CA HIS A 116 -5.04 6.51 7.87
C HIS A 116 -4.18 5.25 8.02
N ALA A 117 -3.05 5.36 8.71
CA ALA A 117 -2.09 4.26 8.80
C ALA A 117 -1.54 4.09 10.20
N TYR A 118 -1.47 2.85 10.64
CA TYR A 118 -0.91 2.47 11.93
C TYR A 118 0.05 1.29 11.79
N TRP A 119 1.22 1.41 12.41
CA TRP A 119 2.22 0.35 12.43
C TRP A 119 2.00 -0.58 13.63
N ILE A 120 1.79 -1.86 13.38
CA ILE A 120 1.69 -2.91 14.39
C ILE A 120 3.01 -3.69 14.39
N PRO A 121 3.86 -3.55 15.42
CA PRO A 121 5.08 -4.32 15.51
C PRO A 121 4.75 -5.80 15.76
N LEU A 122 5.52 -6.70 15.16
CA LEU A 122 5.55 -8.09 15.63
C LEU A 122 6.31 -8.09 16.95
N ALA A 123 5.57 -8.30 18.05
CA ALA A 123 6.13 -8.22 19.39
C ALA A 123 7.18 -9.32 19.58
N THR A 124 8.44 -8.93 19.79
CA THR A 124 9.52 -9.79 20.25
C THR A 124 9.85 -9.55 21.74
N GLY A 125 8.99 -8.77 22.44
CA GLY A 125 9.15 -8.37 23.84
C GLY A 125 8.15 -7.29 24.25
N HIS A 126 8.00 -7.06 25.56
CA HIS A 126 7.09 -6.08 26.14
C HIS A 126 7.59 -4.64 25.92
N GLY A 127 7.06 -3.96 24.91
CA GLY A 127 7.33 -2.55 24.65
C GLY A 127 6.16 -1.87 23.94
N LEU A 128 5.96 -0.57 24.22
CA LEU A 128 4.98 0.25 23.51
C LEU A 128 5.37 0.35 22.03
N ALA A 129 4.38 0.23 21.15
CA ALA A 129 4.58 0.34 19.71
C ALA A 129 5.14 1.73 19.34
N PRO A 130 6.22 1.82 18.57
CA PRO A 130 6.75 3.10 18.13
C PRO A 130 5.79 3.79 17.17
N ALA A 131 5.68 5.12 17.28
CA ALA A 131 4.82 5.92 16.41
C ALA A 131 5.25 5.95 14.93
N ARG A 132 6.44 5.42 14.60
CA ARG A 132 6.97 5.26 13.25
C ARG A 132 7.53 3.86 13.09
N ARG A 133 7.45 3.33 11.86
CA ARG A 133 8.11 2.08 11.50
C ARG A 133 9.62 2.18 11.70
N PRO A 134 10.23 1.37 12.57
CA PRO A 134 11.68 1.28 12.66
C PRO A 134 12.24 0.56 11.43
N ALA A 135 13.38 1.01 10.91
CA ALA A 135 13.95 0.53 9.64
C ALA A 135 14.24 -0.99 9.59
N ARG A 136 14.33 -1.67 10.75
CA ARG A 136 14.69 -3.10 10.85
C ARG A 136 13.73 -3.95 11.67
N GLN A 137 12.63 -3.38 12.19
CA GLN A 137 11.68 -4.13 12.99
C GLN A 137 10.65 -4.81 12.10
N ALA A 138 10.42 -6.10 12.32
CA ALA A 138 9.32 -6.81 11.69
C ALA A 138 7.98 -6.33 12.25
N GLY A 139 7.00 -6.19 11.40
CA GLY A 139 5.65 -5.76 11.77
C GLY A 139 4.80 -5.54 10.52
N CYS A 140 3.62 -5.00 10.75
CA CYS A 140 2.65 -4.79 9.69
C CYS A 140 2.08 -3.37 9.74
N MET A 141 2.03 -2.70 8.59
CA MET A 141 1.27 -1.49 8.40
C MET A 141 -0.18 -1.85 8.13
N VAL A 142 -1.10 -1.32 8.92
CA VAL A 142 -2.54 -1.40 8.70
C VAL A 142 -3.01 -0.07 8.17
N GLU A 143 -3.79 -0.09 7.09
CA GLU A 143 -4.22 1.10 6.39
C GLU A 143 -5.71 1.10 6.11
N LEU A 144 -6.35 2.24 6.34
CA LEU A 144 -7.66 2.61 5.80
C LEU A 144 -7.45 3.83 4.92
N THR A 145 -7.84 3.76 3.64
CA THR A 145 -7.53 4.82 2.68
C THR A 145 -8.78 5.19 1.88
N GLU A 146 -9.13 6.48 1.89
CA GLU A 146 -10.00 7.08 0.88
C GLU A 146 -9.20 7.30 -0.39
N ILE A 147 -9.79 7.00 -1.51
CA ILE A 147 -9.12 7.04 -2.82
C ILE A 147 -10.01 7.77 -3.80
N HIS A 148 -9.43 8.67 -4.60
CA HIS A 148 -10.10 9.24 -5.75
C HIS A 148 -9.26 9.00 -7.00
N VAL A 149 -9.88 8.41 -8.00
CA VAL A 149 -9.31 8.20 -9.33
C VAL A 149 -10.36 8.58 -10.37
N TYR A 150 -10.01 9.40 -11.36
CA TYR A 150 -10.95 9.96 -12.33
C TYR A 150 -12.21 10.59 -11.70
N ASP A 151 -12.01 11.25 -10.52
CA ASP A 151 -13.08 11.84 -9.70
C ASP A 151 -14.10 10.83 -9.13
N GLN A 152 -13.85 9.53 -9.30
CA GLN A 152 -14.65 8.48 -8.67
C GLN A 152 -14.09 8.14 -7.30
N PRO A 153 -14.95 8.09 -6.27
CA PRO A 153 -14.54 7.71 -4.92
C PRO A 153 -14.41 6.19 -4.78
N TRP A 154 -13.36 5.78 -4.08
CA TRP A 154 -13.07 4.42 -3.68
C TRP A 154 -12.50 4.42 -2.27
N TRP A 155 -12.47 3.29 -1.61
CA TRP A 155 -11.74 3.13 -0.38
C TRP A 155 -11.07 1.78 -0.30
N SER A 156 -10.07 1.65 0.57
CA SER A 156 -9.38 0.37 0.75
C SER A 156 -9.01 0.12 2.20
N VAL A 157 -9.03 -1.17 2.59
CA VAL A 157 -8.35 -1.68 3.79
C VAL A 157 -7.16 -2.51 3.32
N GLY A 158 -5.98 -2.25 3.88
CA GLY A 158 -4.76 -2.94 3.50
C GLY A 158 -3.88 -3.28 4.69
N PHE A 159 -3.13 -4.36 4.54
CA PHE A 159 -2.11 -4.83 5.46
C PHE A 159 -0.84 -5.08 4.67
N GLU A 160 0.26 -4.47 5.09
CA GLU A 160 1.59 -4.62 4.48
C GLU A 160 2.59 -5.00 5.57
N ALA A 161 2.93 -6.29 5.67
CA ALA A 161 3.96 -6.79 6.55
C ALA A 161 5.34 -6.64 5.91
N THR A 162 6.31 -6.22 6.72
CA THR A 162 7.71 -6.11 6.33
C THR A 162 8.63 -6.60 7.44
N GLY A 163 9.83 -7.01 7.08
CA GLY A 163 10.81 -7.60 7.99
C GLY A 163 11.63 -8.67 7.26
N SER A 164 12.30 -9.54 8.01
CA SER A 164 12.93 -10.71 7.41
C SER A 164 11.89 -11.71 6.88
N ALA A 165 12.24 -12.46 5.85
CA ALA A 165 11.31 -13.34 5.12
C ALA A 165 10.50 -14.28 6.04
N GLY A 166 11.13 -14.88 7.05
CA GLY A 166 10.45 -15.78 8.01
C GLY A 166 9.46 -15.09 8.95
N LEU A 167 9.49 -13.74 9.06
CA LEU A 167 8.64 -12.97 9.96
C LEU A 167 7.48 -12.26 9.24
N LEU A 168 7.45 -12.25 7.91
CA LEU A 168 6.40 -11.55 7.15
C LEU A 168 5.01 -12.13 7.44
N ARG A 169 4.85 -13.45 7.32
CA ARG A 169 3.57 -14.09 7.56
C ARG A 169 3.11 -14.00 9.02
N PRO A 170 3.95 -14.27 10.05
CA PRO A 170 3.59 -14.02 11.43
C PRO A 170 3.18 -12.58 11.72
N ALA A 171 3.90 -11.59 11.17
CA ALA A 171 3.58 -10.18 11.36
C ALA A 171 2.23 -9.79 10.73
N LEU A 172 1.97 -10.28 9.52
CA LEU A 172 0.70 -10.06 8.84
C LEU A 172 -0.46 -10.71 9.59
N GLN A 173 -0.31 -11.98 9.97
CA GLN A 173 -1.32 -12.73 10.73
C GLN A 173 -1.67 -12.01 12.03
N HIS A 174 -0.65 -11.63 12.81
CA HIS A 174 -0.84 -10.91 14.07
C HIS A 174 -1.65 -9.60 13.87
N ALA A 175 -1.30 -8.81 12.86
CA ALA A 175 -1.99 -7.56 12.59
C ALA A 175 -3.43 -7.77 12.11
N VAL A 176 -3.67 -8.77 11.27
CA VAL A 176 -5.01 -9.13 10.79
C VAL A 176 -5.87 -9.63 11.93
N ASP A 177 -5.34 -10.50 12.81
CA ASP A 177 -6.09 -11.01 13.96
C ASP A 177 -6.44 -9.89 14.94
N LEU A 178 -5.52 -8.97 15.21
CA LEU A 178 -5.77 -7.80 16.04
C LEU A 178 -6.83 -6.88 15.41
N ALA A 179 -6.75 -6.62 14.12
CA ALA A 179 -7.69 -5.77 13.42
C ALA A 179 -9.10 -6.37 13.38
N PHE A 180 -9.23 -7.65 13.15
CA PHE A 180 -10.53 -8.33 13.06
C PHE A 180 -10.97 -9.01 14.36
N ALA A 181 -10.29 -8.77 15.47
CA ALA A 181 -10.82 -9.07 16.82
C ALA A 181 -12.15 -8.33 17.08
N GLN A 182 -12.30 -7.14 16.52
CA GLN A 182 -13.58 -6.43 16.45
C GLN A 182 -14.21 -6.68 15.08
N PRO A 183 -15.48 -7.13 15.01
CA PRO A 183 -16.19 -7.30 13.76
C PRO A 183 -16.22 -6.02 12.91
N LEU A 184 -16.29 -6.19 11.61
CA LEU A 184 -16.56 -5.08 10.70
C LEU A 184 -17.94 -4.48 10.99
N PRO A 185 -18.16 -3.21 10.66
CA PRO A 185 -19.48 -2.58 10.77
C PRO A 185 -20.54 -3.35 9.97
N ALA A 186 -21.79 -3.30 10.45
CA ALA A 186 -22.90 -3.90 9.74
C ALA A 186 -23.01 -3.37 8.30
N GLY A 187 -23.21 -4.26 7.34
CA GLY A 187 -23.29 -3.92 5.92
C GLY A 187 -21.93 -3.80 5.20
N VAL A 188 -20.82 -3.88 5.93
CA VAL A 188 -19.49 -3.93 5.31
C VAL A 188 -19.01 -5.37 5.21
N ALA A 189 -18.71 -5.80 4.00
CA ALA A 189 -18.08 -7.09 3.72
C ALA A 189 -16.79 -6.85 2.93
N LEU A 190 -15.76 -7.63 3.23
CA LEU A 190 -14.54 -7.71 2.43
C LEU A 190 -14.56 -9.07 1.73
N SER A 191 -14.68 -9.06 0.42
CA SER A 191 -14.77 -10.27 -0.39
C SER A 191 -13.45 -10.57 -1.10
N LEU A 192 -13.33 -11.77 -1.65
CA LEU A 192 -12.19 -12.13 -2.48
C LEU A 192 -12.21 -11.36 -3.81
N ASP A 193 -13.38 -10.97 -4.29
CA ASP A 193 -13.55 -10.23 -5.52
C ASP A 193 -13.00 -8.79 -5.40
N ASP A 194 -13.09 -8.21 -4.19
CA ASP A 194 -12.52 -6.89 -3.89
C ASP A 194 -11.01 -6.96 -3.57
N CYS A 195 -10.45 -8.18 -3.46
CA CYS A 195 -9.08 -8.38 -3.01
C CYS A 195 -8.08 -8.30 -4.16
N CYS A 196 -7.42 -7.15 -4.29
CA CYS A 196 -6.44 -6.91 -5.35
C CYS A 196 -5.36 -5.88 -4.93
N SER A 197 -4.26 -5.87 -5.64
CA SER A 197 -3.26 -4.81 -5.54
C SER A 197 -3.69 -3.54 -6.26
N TYR A 198 -3.05 -2.40 -5.92
CA TYR A 198 -3.26 -1.16 -6.69
C TYR A 198 -2.90 -1.32 -8.17
N ALA A 199 -1.87 -2.09 -8.49
CA ALA A 199 -1.45 -2.30 -9.87
C ALA A 199 -2.51 -3.05 -10.68
N GLN A 200 -3.08 -4.11 -10.11
CA GLN A 200 -4.16 -4.86 -10.73
C GLN A 200 -5.41 -3.99 -10.88
N TRP A 201 -5.88 -3.41 -9.77
CA TRP A 201 -7.09 -2.59 -9.72
C TRP A 201 -7.05 -1.42 -10.72
N LEU A 202 -5.93 -0.66 -10.79
CA LEU A 202 -5.81 0.50 -11.68
C LEU A 202 -5.81 0.10 -13.16
N ASN A 203 -5.23 -1.06 -13.49
CA ASN A 203 -5.25 -1.55 -14.88
C ASN A 203 -6.64 -2.05 -15.34
N GLU A 204 -7.54 -2.31 -14.40
CA GLU A 204 -8.93 -2.70 -14.65
C GLU A 204 -9.89 -1.49 -14.73
N GLN A 205 -9.42 -0.27 -14.32
CA GLN A 205 -10.24 0.93 -14.42
C GLN A 205 -10.41 1.38 -15.87
N PRO A 206 -11.64 1.72 -16.30
CA PRO A 206 -11.85 2.28 -17.62
C PRO A 206 -11.11 3.61 -17.74
N SER A 207 -10.33 3.77 -18.79
CA SER A 207 -9.75 5.09 -19.10
C SER A 207 -10.88 6.07 -19.38
N PRO A 208 -10.83 7.30 -18.87
CA PRO A 208 -11.78 8.32 -19.29
C PRO A 208 -11.62 8.56 -20.79
N ASN A 209 -12.72 8.55 -21.51
CA ASN A 209 -12.79 8.91 -22.95
C ASN A 209 -12.41 10.38 -23.16
#